data_5e05ce20e5f31412999ac336080e6c07
#
_entry.id   5e05ce20e5f31412999ac336080e6c07
#
_cell.length_a   1.000
_cell.length_b   1.000
_cell.length_c   1.000
_cell.angle_alpha   90.00
_cell.angle_beta   90.00
_cell.angle_gamma   90.00
#
_symmetry.space_group_name_H-M   'P 1'
#
loop_
_entity.id
_entity.type
_entity.pdbx_description
1 polymer ?
#
loop_
_entity_poly.entity_id
_entity_poly.type
_entity_poly.pdbx_seq_one_letter_code
_entity_poly.pdbx_strand_id
1 'polypeptide(L)'
;CIRDRANRLPSLTLNMTPAQYNRDITKRYDSEQDLDIYRSQQSFYAYGNLAVRQNFDLTGGTFYLDTELGYMRSFGSNPYTQYTSVPVRLGYSQSLVGYNPFRWERKIEPLKYEKVKKEYIYNAEQVSEQATTYFFALAMAQAEYDLAKENVVSSDTLYRIGMQRLKIASISRADLLTLKLDVVNARNTLQNAESSLKRAMFSLASFLNLEKNTEIRLLLPSRPGELNIPVDAALDAARSNNPNFLGLRQDILEAERNVDKTKKESRFNASINASVGFNQVAEK
;
A
#
# COMPACT_ATOMS: atom_id res chain seq x y z
N CYS A 1 1.38 -1.94 -11.91
CA CYS A 1 2.00 -1.59 -13.19
C CYS A 1 2.98 -2.66 -13.72
N ILE A 2 4.09 -2.98 -13.01
CA ILE A 2 5.00 -4.08 -13.42
C ILE A 2 4.26 -5.43 -13.34
N ARG A 3 3.52 -5.67 -12.27
CA ARG A 3 2.72 -6.87 -12.05
C ARG A 3 1.65 -7.07 -13.14
N ASP A 4 0.99 -6.01 -13.56
CA ASP A 4 -0.07 -6.08 -14.57
C ASP A 4 0.49 -6.32 -15.98
N ARG A 5 1.70 -5.81 -16.26
CA ARG A 5 2.44 -6.18 -17.47
C ARG A 5 2.87 -7.65 -17.42
N ALA A 6 3.29 -8.13 -16.25
CA ALA A 6 3.68 -9.53 -16.05
C ALA A 6 2.51 -10.50 -16.31
N ASN A 7 1.27 -10.14 -15.96
CA ASN A 7 0.07 -10.94 -16.24
C ASN A 7 -0.22 -11.13 -17.73
N ARG A 8 0.40 -10.33 -18.60
CA ARG A 8 0.29 -10.43 -20.07
C ARG A 8 1.45 -11.22 -20.70
N LEU A 9 2.46 -11.56 -19.91
CA LEU A 9 3.57 -12.40 -20.35
C LEU A 9 3.23 -13.86 -20.12
N PRO A 10 3.91 -14.79 -20.83
CA PRO A 10 3.77 -16.20 -20.56
C PRO A 10 4.10 -16.51 -19.10
N SER A 11 3.22 -17.24 -18.44
CA SER A 11 3.44 -17.73 -17.08
C SER A 11 3.77 -19.20 -17.08
N LEU A 12 4.84 -19.59 -16.39
CA LEU A 12 5.23 -20.99 -16.16
C LEU A 12 4.71 -21.41 -14.78
N THR A 13 3.93 -22.50 -14.75
CA THR A 13 3.34 -23.04 -13.52
C THR A 13 3.71 -24.51 -13.38
N LEU A 14 4.23 -24.90 -12.24
CA LEU A 14 4.46 -26.29 -11.88
C LEU A 14 3.48 -26.67 -10.77
N ASN A 15 2.60 -27.64 -11.05
CA ASN A 15 1.69 -28.21 -10.07
C ASN A 15 2.15 -29.64 -9.76
N MET A 16 2.32 -29.96 -8.50
CA MET A 16 2.76 -31.29 -8.07
C MET A 16 1.88 -31.79 -6.93
N THR A 17 1.45 -33.01 -7.06
CA THR A 17 0.87 -33.79 -5.95
C THR A 17 1.81 -34.98 -5.71
N PRO A 18 2.79 -34.83 -4.80
CA PRO A 18 3.86 -35.83 -4.66
C PRO A 18 3.36 -37.15 -4.10
N ALA A 19 2.32 -37.15 -3.29
CA ALA A 19 1.76 -38.34 -2.71
C ALA A 19 0.29 -38.10 -2.29
N GLN A 20 -0.59 -38.93 -2.80
CA GLN A 20 -1.99 -38.99 -2.37
C GLN A 20 -2.38 -40.45 -2.20
N TYR A 21 -2.83 -40.82 -1.01
CA TYR A 21 -3.33 -42.17 -0.73
C TYR A 21 -4.85 -42.08 -0.50
N ASN A 22 -5.58 -42.87 -1.28
CA ASN A 22 -7.05 -42.97 -1.17
C ASN A 22 -7.44 -44.39 -0.81
N ARG A 23 -8.38 -44.51 0.10
CA ARG A 23 -9.05 -45.76 0.44
C ARG A 23 -10.54 -45.57 0.35
N ASP A 24 -11.15 -46.15 -0.66
CA ASP A 24 -12.58 -46.13 -0.88
C ASP A 24 -13.19 -47.52 -0.61
N ILE A 25 -14.33 -47.54 0.03
CA ILE A 25 -15.13 -48.76 0.21
C ILE A 25 -16.40 -48.52 -0.60
N THR A 26 -16.48 -49.20 -1.76
CA THR A 26 -17.61 -49.09 -2.66
C THR A 26 -18.43 -50.37 -2.67
N LYS A 27 -19.74 -50.22 -2.64
CA LYS A 27 -20.68 -51.29 -2.82
C LYS A 27 -20.70 -51.68 -4.30
N ARG A 28 -20.40 -52.95 -4.62
CA ARG A 28 -20.45 -53.48 -5.98
C ARG A 28 -21.25 -54.77 -6.01
N TYR A 29 -22.10 -54.90 -7.00
CA TYR A 29 -22.84 -56.14 -7.26
C TYR A 29 -21.87 -57.21 -7.78
N ASP A 30 -21.90 -58.36 -7.13
CA ASP A 30 -21.13 -59.54 -7.56
C ASP A 30 -22.13 -60.51 -8.27
N SER A 31 -21.92 -60.68 -9.58
CA SER A 31 -22.77 -61.52 -10.42
C SER A 31 -22.67 -63.02 -10.16
N GLU A 32 -21.57 -63.47 -9.51
CA GLU A 32 -21.40 -64.88 -9.18
C GLU A 32 -22.16 -65.30 -7.91
N GLN A 33 -22.35 -64.32 -6.98
CA GLN A 33 -23.00 -64.58 -5.69
C GLN A 33 -24.40 -63.94 -5.60
N ASP A 34 -24.83 -63.19 -6.63
CA ASP A 34 -26.11 -62.44 -6.68
C ASP A 34 -26.29 -61.54 -5.44
N LEU A 35 -25.19 -60.96 -4.96
CA LEU A 35 -25.17 -60.15 -3.76
C LEU A 35 -24.33 -58.87 -3.96
N ASP A 36 -24.75 -57.82 -3.24
CA ASP A 36 -23.95 -56.60 -3.15
C ASP A 36 -22.82 -56.77 -2.12
N ILE A 37 -21.58 -56.76 -2.57
CA ILE A 37 -20.42 -56.85 -1.69
C ILE A 37 -19.70 -55.53 -1.58
N TYR A 38 -19.18 -55.23 -0.39
CA TYR A 38 -18.34 -54.07 -0.17
C TYR A 38 -16.90 -54.38 -0.51
N ARG A 39 -16.37 -53.75 -1.54
CA ARG A 39 -14.95 -53.91 -1.94
C ARG A 39 -14.15 -52.68 -1.52
N SER A 40 -13.06 -52.93 -0.80
CA SER A 40 -12.10 -51.88 -0.46
C SER A 40 -11.14 -51.72 -1.64
N GLN A 41 -11.12 -50.50 -2.17
CA GLN A 41 -10.15 -50.10 -3.20
C GLN A 41 -9.13 -49.13 -2.57
N GLN A 42 -7.86 -49.46 -2.65
CA GLN A 42 -6.80 -48.62 -2.12
C GLN A 42 -5.93 -48.20 -3.30
N SER A 43 -5.60 -46.92 -3.40
CA SER A 43 -4.76 -46.40 -4.47
C SER A 43 -3.80 -45.34 -3.93
N PHE A 44 -2.58 -45.40 -4.46
CA PHE A 44 -1.60 -44.35 -4.30
C PHE A 44 -1.47 -43.61 -5.61
N TYR A 45 -1.44 -42.29 -5.53
CA TYR A 45 -1.39 -41.43 -6.70
C TYR A 45 -0.31 -40.35 -6.51
N ALA A 46 0.52 -40.14 -7.52
CA ALA A 46 1.45 -39.05 -7.62
C ALA A 46 1.32 -38.39 -8.99
N TYR A 47 1.34 -37.07 -9.04
CA TYR A 47 1.03 -36.32 -10.24
C TYR A 47 1.90 -35.06 -10.35
N GLY A 48 2.37 -34.76 -11.53
CA GLY A 48 3.10 -33.54 -11.87
C GLY A 48 2.61 -32.95 -13.19
N ASN A 49 2.34 -31.67 -13.21
CA ASN A 49 1.96 -30.92 -14.41
C ASN A 49 2.80 -29.64 -14.50
N LEU A 50 3.47 -29.46 -15.63
CA LEU A 50 4.18 -28.24 -15.98
C LEU A 50 3.43 -27.57 -17.13
N ALA A 51 2.98 -26.33 -16.91
CA ALA A 51 2.18 -25.60 -17.87
C ALA A 51 2.72 -24.19 -18.14
N VAL A 52 2.81 -23.82 -19.40
CA VAL A 52 3.00 -22.45 -19.87
C VAL A 52 1.66 -21.91 -20.31
N ARG A 53 1.24 -20.78 -19.77
CA ARG A 53 -0.02 -20.13 -20.11
C ARG A 53 0.24 -18.72 -20.61
N GLN A 54 -0.41 -18.35 -21.72
CA GLN A 54 -0.35 -17.02 -22.31
C GLN A 54 -1.76 -16.49 -22.52
N ASN A 55 -2.06 -15.37 -21.89
CA ASN A 55 -3.32 -14.67 -22.11
C ASN A 55 -3.27 -13.86 -23.40
N PHE A 56 -4.36 -13.90 -24.17
CA PHE A 56 -4.48 -13.17 -25.41
C PHE A 56 -5.42 -11.98 -25.25
N ASP A 57 -4.84 -10.79 -25.24
CA ASP A 57 -5.51 -9.52 -24.89
C ASP A 57 -6.73 -9.19 -25.73
N LEU A 58 -6.69 -9.50 -27.03
CA LEU A 58 -7.74 -9.12 -27.98
C LEU A 58 -9.06 -9.81 -27.70
N THR A 59 -8.99 -11.13 -27.47
CA THR A 59 -10.18 -11.95 -27.30
C THR A 59 -10.50 -12.23 -25.82
N GLY A 60 -9.50 -12.09 -24.92
CA GLY A 60 -9.61 -12.48 -23.53
C GLY A 60 -9.46 -13.99 -23.33
N GLY A 61 -8.99 -14.72 -24.34
CA GLY A 61 -8.72 -16.15 -24.27
C GLY A 61 -7.33 -16.45 -23.73
N THR A 62 -7.06 -17.71 -23.45
CA THR A 62 -5.78 -18.20 -22.93
C THR A 62 -5.27 -19.37 -23.75
N PHE A 63 -4.08 -19.22 -24.31
CA PHE A 63 -3.30 -20.34 -24.85
C PHE A 63 -2.57 -21.03 -23.71
N TYR A 64 -2.50 -22.35 -23.77
CA TYR A 64 -1.71 -23.12 -22.85
C TYR A 64 -0.96 -24.25 -23.54
N LEU A 65 0.25 -24.47 -23.09
CA LEU A 65 1.09 -25.60 -23.45
C LEU A 65 1.46 -26.31 -22.16
N ASP A 66 1.09 -27.56 -22.02
CA ASP A 66 1.36 -28.32 -20.81
C ASP A 66 1.89 -29.72 -21.07
N THR A 67 2.64 -30.22 -20.09
CA THR A 67 3.10 -31.59 -20.00
C THR A 67 2.70 -32.17 -18.67
N GLU A 68 2.34 -33.44 -18.64
CA GLU A 68 1.77 -34.11 -17.49
C GLU A 68 2.38 -35.48 -17.30
N LEU A 69 2.72 -35.81 -16.05
CA LEU A 69 3.19 -37.11 -15.65
C LEU A 69 2.39 -37.58 -14.42
N GLY A 70 1.74 -38.73 -14.52
CA GLY A 70 1.00 -39.37 -13.46
C GLY A 70 1.55 -40.76 -13.14
N TYR A 71 1.56 -41.08 -11.87
CA TYR A 71 1.85 -42.40 -11.33
C TYR A 71 0.70 -42.86 -10.47
N MET A 72 0.15 -44.01 -10.74
CA MET A 72 -0.91 -44.62 -9.93
C MET A 72 -0.56 -46.03 -9.56
N ARG A 73 -0.69 -46.40 -8.31
CA ARG A 73 -0.59 -47.79 -7.82
C ARG A 73 -1.88 -48.17 -7.12
N SER A 74 -2.51 -49.19 -7.65
CA SER A 74 -3.71 -49.77 -7.02
C SER A 74 -3.28 -50.99 -6.16
N PHE A 75 -3.87 -51.05 -4.95
CA PHE A 75 -3.68 -52.14 -4.02
C PHE A 75 -4.99 -52.92 -3.90
N GLY A 76 -4.95 -54.19 -3.76
CA GLY A 76 -6.15 -55.04 -3.61
C GLY A 76 -5.95 -56.43 -4.20
N SER A 77 -7.02 -57.05 -4.61
CA SER A 77 -7.00 -58.41 -5.16
C SER A 77 -6.22 -58.53 -6.47
N ASN A 78 -6.20 -57.46 -7.28
CA ASN A 78 -5.45 -57.34 -8.50
C ASN A 78 -4.61 -56.04 -8.44
N PRO A 79 -3.41 -56.04 -7.84
CA PRO A 79 -2.57 -54.90 -7.77
C PRO A 79 -1.98 -54.60 -9.15
N TYR A 80 -2.01 -53.32 -9.55
CA TYR A 80 -1.37 -52.88 -10.78
C TYR A 80 -0.73 -51.50 -10.58
N THR A 81 0.25 -51.20 -11.40
CA THR A 81 0.93 -49.94 -11.44
C THR A 81 0.75 -49.31 -12.83
N GLN A 82 0.27 -48.10 -12.89
CA GLN A 82 0.02 -47.39 -14.13
C GLN A 82 0.79 -46.10 -14.17
N TYR A 83 1.45 -45.83 -15.27
CA TYR A 83 2.09 -44.56 -15.60
C TYR A 83 1.28 -43.89 -16.70
N THR A 84 0.91 -42.66 -16.50
CA THR A 84 0.25 -41.80 -17.49
C THR A 84 1.16 -40.67 -17.83
N SER A 85 1.36 -40.41 -19.11
CA SER A 85 2.15 -39.27 -19.57
C SER A 85 1.42 -38.56 -20.70
N VAL A 86 1.35 -37.26 -20.59
CA VAL A 86 0.98 -36.35 -21.69
C VAL A 86 2.23 -35.53 -22.01
N PRO A 87 3.08 -35.99 -22.94
CA PRO A 87 4.35 -35.33 -23.23
C PRO A 87 4.16 -33.86 -23.65
N VAL A 88 3.16 -33.59 -24.48
CA VAL A 88 2.83 -32.26 -24.95
C VAL A 88 1.33 -32.17 -25.23
N ARG A 89 0.68 -31.13 -24.66
CA ARG A 89 -0.69 -30.75 -24.99
C ARG A 89 -0.73 -29.25 -25.23
N LEU A 90 -1.19 -28.84 -26.40
CA LEU A 90 -1.45 -27.45 -26.77
C LEU A 90 -2.95 -27.22 -26.74
N GLY A 91 -3.36 -26.16 -26.06
CA GLY A 91 -4.79 -25.83 -26.00
C GLY A 91 -5.05 -24.34 -25.99
N TYR A 92 -6.31 -24.02 -26.29
CA TYR A 92 -6.86 -22.68 -26.26
C TYR A 92 -8.21 -22.69 -25.57
N SER A 93 -8.37 -21.79 -24.62
CA SER A 93 -9.61 -21.58 -23.87
C SER A 93 -10.12 -20.17 -24.11
N GLN A 94 -11.38 -20.04 -24.55
CA GLN A 94 -12.03 -18.77 -24.89
C GLN A 94 -13.44 -18.72 -24.34
N SER A 95 -13.75 -17.67 -23.58
CA SER A 95 -15.12 -17.30 -23.30
C SER A 95 -15.72 -16.53 -24.46
N LEU A 96 -16.85 -16.99 -25.02
CA LEU A 96 -17.49 -16.41 -26.21
C LEU A 96 -18.27 -15.13 -25.88
N VAL A 97 -18.92 -15.10 -24.75
CA VAL A 97 -19.82 -14.00 -24.34
C VAL A 97 -19.28 -13.32 -23.07
N GLY A 98 -18.15 -13.75 -22.57
CA GLY A 98 -17.60 -13.34 -21.28
C GLY A 98 -16.99 -11.94 -21.28
N TYR A 99 -16.79 -11.48 -20.08
CA TYR A 99 -16.05 -10.26 -19.81
C TYR A 99 -14.56 -10.43 -20.18
N ASN A 100 -14.02 -9.46 -20.94
CA ASN A 100 -12.58 -9.41 -21.24
C ASN A 100 -11.86 -8.42 -20.30
N PRO A 101 -11.15 -8.90 -19.28
CA PRO A 101 -10.45 -8.04 -18.33
C PRO A 101 -9.33 -7.23 -18.98
N PHE A 102 -8.61 -7.81 -19.93
CA PHE A 102 -7.42 -7.18 -20.54
C PHE A 102 -7.74 -5.92 -21.33
N ARG A 103 -8.96 -5.84 -21.90
CA ARG A 103 -9.43 -4.64 -22.59
C ARG A 103 -9.55 -3.43 -21.66
N TRP A 104 -10.03 -3.67 -20.43
CA TRP A 104 -10.18 -2.63 -19.41
C TRP A 104 -8.85 -2.30 -18.73
N GLU A 105 -8.04 -3.30 -18.43
CA GLU A 105 -6.68 -3.11 -17.91
C GLU A 105 -5.85 -2.23 -18.84
N ARG A 106 -5.94 -2.43 -20.16
CA ARG A 106 -5.24 -1.60 -21.15
C ARG A 106 -5.63 -0.11 -21.06
N LYS A 107 -6.86 0.19 -20.66
CA LYS A 107 -7.33 1.58 -20.49
C LYS A 107 -6.98 2.15 -19.12
N ILE A 108 -7.10 1.34 -18.07
CA ILE A 108 -6.98 1.79 -16.68
C ILE A 108 -5.52 1.83 -16.23
N GLU A 109 -4.69 0.86 -16.59
CA GLU A 109 -3.32 0.76 -16.12
C GLU A 109 -2.40 1.97 -16.46
N PRO A 110 -2.47 2.56 -17.67
CA PRO A 110 -1.71 3.78 -17.94
C PRO A 110 -2.09 4.94 -17.02
N LEU A 111 -3.39 5.09 -16.70
CA LEU A 111 -3.86 6.12 -15.78
C LEU A 111 -3.38 5.88 -14.34
N LYS A 112 -3.41 4.63 -13.89
CA LYS A 112 -2.84 4.25 -12.58
C LYS A 112 -1.36 4.59 -12.49
N TYR A 113 -0.61 4.30 -13.56
CA TYR A 113 0.82 4.60 -13.60
C TYR A 113 1.09 6.11 -13.49
N GLU A 114 0.39 6.91 -14.29
CA GLU A 114 0.53 8.37 -14.24
C GLU A 114 0.06 8.94 -12.89
N LYS A 115 -1.01 8.38 -12.31
CA LYS A 115 -1.49 8.75 -10.98
C LYS A 115 -0.42 8.49 -9.92
N VAL A 116 0.14 7.29 -9.86
CA VAL A 116 1.18 6.93 -8.87
C VAL A 116 2.43 7.81 -9.03
N LYS A 117 2.82 8.13 -10.27
CA LYS A 117 3.92 9.05 -10.53
C LYS A 117 3.67 10.45 -9.97
N LYS A 118 2.44 10.96 -10.12
CA LYS A 118 2.05 12.25 -9.54
C LYS A 118 1.86 12.19 -8.03
N GLU A 119 1.35 11.08 -7.50
CA GLU A 119 1.26 10.84 -6.06
C GLU A 119 2.65 10.85 -5.39
N TYR A 120 3.66 10.29 -6.05
CA TYR A 120 5.02 10.36 -5.54
C TYR A 120 5.52 11.80 -5.40
N ILE A 121 5.30 12.63 -6.43
CA ILE A 121 5.66 14.06 -6.39
C ILE A 121 4.85 14.79 -5.32
N TYR A 122 3.55 14.56 -5.27
CA TYR A 122 2.65 15.15 -4.29
C TYR A 122 3.05 14.81 -2.85
N ASN A 123 3.41 13.56 -2.59
CA ASN A 123 3.88 13.13 -1.28
C ASN A 123 5.23 13.76 -0.91
N ALA A 124 6.14 13.96 -1.88
CA ALA A 124 7.39 14.68 -1.65
C ALA A 124 7.15 16.14 -1.26
N GLU A 125 6.20 16.82 -1.93
CA GLU A 125 5.81 18.18 -1.57
C GLU A 125 5.13 18.25 -0.20
N GLN A 126 4.30 17.26 0.16
CA GLN A 126 3.72 17.18 1.51
C GLN A 126 4.80 17.03 2.60
N VAL A 127 5.82 16.22 2.35
CA VAL A 127 6.95 16.10 3.29
C VAL A 127 7.67 17.45 3.43
N SER A 128 7.86 18.19 2.34
CA SER A 128 8.46 19.52 2.35
C SER A 128 7.60 20.54 3.10
N GLU A 129 6.29 20.52 2.92
CA GLU A 129 5.34 21.35 3.66
C GLU A 129 5.39 21.03 5.16
N GLN A 130 5.41 19.77 5.52
CA GLN A 130 5.46 19.35 6.91
C GLN A 130 6.80 19.71 7.57
N ALA A 131 7.92 19.56 6.85
CA ALA A 131 9.23 20.02 7.31
C ALA A 131 9.24 21.53 7.57
N THR A 132 8.66 22.31 6.66
CA THR A 132 8.53 23.75 6.78
C THR A 132 7.67 24.14 7.99
N THR A 133 6.59 23.42 8.25
CA THR A 133 5.71 23.65 9.41
C THR A 133 6.48 23.41 10.73
N TYR A 134 7.22 22.32 10.85
CA TYR A 134 8.04 22.07 12.04
C TYR A 134 9.18 23.06 12.19
N PHE A 135 9.79 23.48 11.07
CA PHE A 135 10.83 24.52 11.07
C PHE A 135 10.31 25.82 11.66
N PHE A 136 9.20 26.34 11.15
CA PHE A 136 8.65 27.61 11.64
C PHE A 136 8.07 27.50 13.05
N ALA A 137 7.51 26.35 13.44
CA ALA A 137 7.09 26.10 14.81
C ALA A 137 8.26 26.20 15.80
N LEU A 138 9.42 25.64 15.44
CA LEU A 138 10.63 25.78 16.24
C LEU A 138 11.16 27.20 16.22
N ALA A 139 11.14 27.88 15.07
CA ALA A 139 11.58 29.27 14.95
C ALA A 139 10.76 30.21 15.84
N MET A 140 9.45 30.04 15.87
CA MET A 140 8.56 30.80 16.78
C MET A 140 8.85 30.50 18.25
N ALA A 141 8.99 29.23 18.62
CA ALA A 141 9.29 28.85 20.00
C ALA A 141 10.67 29.40 20.45
N GLN A 142 11.67 29.46 19.54
CA GLN A 142 12.98 30.05 19.79
C GLN A 142 12.87 31.57 20.04
N ALA A 143 12.12 32.27 19.20
CA ALA A 143 11.88 33.71 19.38
C ALA A 143 11.10 34.02 20.67
N GLU A 144 10.11 33.23 21.02
CA GLU A 144 9.36 33.35 22.28
C GLU A 144 10.25 33.13 23.50
N TYR A 145 11.15 32.14 23.45
CA TYR A 145 12.11 31.88 24.51
C TYR A 145 13.08 33.06 24.69
N ASP A 146 13.65 33.56 23.60
CA ASP A 146 14.58 34.69 23.65
C ASP A 146 13.89 35.94 24.19
N LEU A 147 12.66 36.23 23.76
CA LEU A 147 11.84 37.34 24.27
C LEU A 147 11.52 37.18 25.78
N ALA A 148 11.12 36.00 26.20
CA ALA A 148 10.82 35.70 27.61
C ALA A 148 12.06 35.86 28.49
N LYS A 149 13.23 35.48 28.00
CA LYS A 149 14.52 35.67 28.69
C LYS A 149 14.85 37.16 28.87
N GLU A 150 14.69 37.97 27.84
CA GLU A 150 14.88 39.43 27.93
C GLU A 150 13.86 40.06 28.89
N ASN A 151 12.61 39.58 28.90
CA ASN A 151 11.58 40.07 29.77
C ASN A 151 11.90 39.79 31.27
N VAL A 152 12.47 38.62 31.60
CA VAL A 152 12.93 38.34 32.97
C VAL A 152 14.03 39.30 33.40
N VAL A 153 15.01 39.58 32.53
CA VAL A 153 16.10 40.53 32.82
C VAL A 153 15.54 41.95 33.05
N SER A 154 14.59 42.37 32.23
CA SER A 154 13.93 43.66 32.35
C SER A 154 13.14 43.78 33.64
N SER A 155 12.28 42.80 33.96
CA SER A 155 11.46 42.77 35.16
C SER A 155 12.29 42.75 36.43
N ASP A 156 13.38 41.95 36.46
CA ASP A 156 14.32 41.89 37.59
C ASP A 156 15.02 43.24 37.80
N THR A 157 15.40 43.91 36.71
CA THR A 157 15.99 45.24 36.78
C THR A 157 15.02 46.27 37.35
N LEU A 158 13.78 46.26 36.88
CA LEU A 158 12.71 47.15 37.40
C LEU A 158 12.44 46.89 38.90
N TYR A 159 12.40 45.66 39.30
CA TYR A 159 12.24 45.30 40.75
C TYR A 159 13.41 45.80 41.57
N ARG A 160 14.65 45.69 41.11
CA ARG A 160 15.86 46.19 41.81
C ARG A 160 15.81 47.71 41.93
N ILE A 161 15.44 48.44 40.89
CA ILE A 161 15.22 49.87 40.93
C ILE A 161 14.10 50.21 41.93
N GLY A 162 13.00 49.47 41.90
CA GLY A 162 11.89 49.61 42.84
C GLY A 162 12.32 49.47 44.30
N MET A 163 13.15 48.50 44.63
CA MET A 163 13.70 48.32 45.98
C MET A 163 14.53 49.54 46.43
N GLN A 164 15.29 50.15 45.53
CA GLN A 164 16.06 51.38 45.87
C GLN A 164 15.14 52.57 46.07
N ARG A 165 14.09 52.73 45.22
CA ARG A 165 13.12 53.80 45.35
C ARG A 165 12.27 53.68 46.64
N LEU A 166 11.94 52.47 47.08
CA LEU A 166 11.27 52.27 48.36
C LEU A 166 12.11 52.77 49.56
N LYS A 167 13.46 52.54 49.53
CA LYS A 167 14.38 53.01 50.59
C LYS A 167 14.35 54.52 50.77
N ILE A 168 14.08 55.26 49.68
CA ILE A 168 13.99 56.75 49.72
C ILE A 168 12.48 57.23 49.74
N ALA A 169 11.56 56.31 50.09
CA ALA A 169 10.12 56.58 50.13
C ALA A 169 9.52 57.11 48.84
N SER A 170 10.11 56.83 47.69
CA SER A 170 9.64 57.30 46.39
C SER A 170 8.58 56.42 45.72
N ILE A 171 8.35 55.18 46.26
CA ILE A 171 7.26 54.27 45.84
C ILE A 171 6.62 53.63 47.09
N SER A 172 5.41 53.09 46.92
CA SER A 172 4.72 52.37 47.98
C SER A 172 5.18 50.90 48.08
N ARG A 173 4.88 50.26 49.24
CA ARG A 173 5.10 48.82 49.41
C ARG A 173 4.20 48.01 48.42
N ALA A 174 3.00 48.47 48.10
CA ALA A 174 2.10 47.85 47.15
C ALA A 174 2.70 47.85 45.73
N ASP A 175 3.30 48.96 45.29
CA ASP A 175 3.97 49.04 44.00
C ASP A 175 5.15 48.10 43.94
N LEU A 176 5.95 47.96 45.01
CA LEU A 176 7.06 47.02 45.04
C LEU A 176 6.59 45.54 44.96
N LEU A 177 5.45 45.21 45.60
CA LEU A 177 4.86 43.89 45.52
C LEU A 177 4.37 43.57 44.12
N THR A 178 3.81 44.56 43.40
CA THR A 178 3.45 44.42 41.98
C THR A 178 4.67 44.14 41.11
N LEU A 179 5.75 44.90 41.26
CA LEU A 179 7.01 44.62 40.55
C LEU A 179 7.60 43.23 40.88
N LYS A 180 7.47 42.75 42.13
CA LYS A 180 7.86 41.41 42.51
C LYS A 180 6.98 40.35 41.84
N LEU A 181 5.69 40.59 41.71
CA LEU A 181 4.76 39.69 41.04
C LEU A 181 5.12 39.61 39.54
N ASP A 182 5.47 40.74 38.91
CA ASP A 182 5.91 40.77 37.49
C ASP A 182 7.17 39.91 37.25
N VAL A 183 8.13 39.95 38.19
CA VAL A 183 9.32 39.07 38.09
C VAL A 183 8.90 37.61 38.18
N VAL A 184 8.01 37.23 39.08
CA VAL A 184 7.53 35.84 39.21
C VAL A 184 6.79 35.41 37.93
N ASN A 185 5.92 36.26 37.43
CA ASN A 185 5.19 36.01 36.17
C ASN A 185 6.16 35.86 34.97
N ALA A 186 7.14 36.77 34.85
CA ALA A 186 8.15 36.67 33.79
C ALA A 186 8.95 35.36 33.86
N ARG A 187 9.33 34.90 35.08
CA ARG A 187 10.01 33.61 35.25
C ARG A 187 9.13 32.43 34.87
N ASN A 188 7.85 32.43 35.24
CA ASN A 188 6.90 31.41 34.85
C ASN A 188 6.74 31.36 33.31
N THR A 189 6.67 32.53 32.66
CA THR A 189 6.61 32.63 31.19
C THR A 189 7.86 32.06 30.54
N LEU A 190 9.04 32.35 31.08
CA LEU A 190 10.30 31.79 30.59
C LEU A 190 10.33 30.26 30.70
N GLN A 191 9.89 29.71 31.83
CA GLN A 191 9.82 28.25 32.01
C GLN A 191 8.87 27.57 31.02
N ASN A 192 7.73 28.21 30.76
CA ASN A 192 6.78 27.73 29.78
C ASN A 192 7.34 27.78 28.33
N ALA A 193 8.03 28.89 28.01
CA ALA A 193 8.69 29.07 26.71
C ALA A 193 9.82 28.06 26.53
N GLU A 194 10.62 27.78 27.56
CA GLU A 194 11.66 26.76 27.53
C GLU A 194 11.09 25.37 27.26
N SER A 195 9.98 25.03 27.92
CA SER A 195 9.29 23.76 27.71
C SER A 195 8.71 23.65 26.30
N SER A 196 8.20 24.78 25.74
CA SER A 196 7.70 24.82 24.36
C SER A 196 8.83 24.69 23.34
N LEU A 197 9.95 25.35 23.57
CA LEU A 197 11.15 25.23 22.75
C LEU A 197 11.67 23.78 22.70
N LYS A 198 11.76 23.11 23.86
CA LYS A 198 12.17 21.71 23.92
C LYS A 198 11.22 20.79 23.15
N ARG A 199 9.89 21.00 23.27
CA ARG A 199 8.90 20.22 22.50
C ARG A 199 9.01 20.45 21.00
N ALA A 200 9.13 21.69 20.56
CA ALA A 200 9.27 22.01 19.14
C ALA A 200 10.57 21.43 18.55
N MET A 201 11.67 21.53 19.30
CA MET A 201 12.96 20.95 18.95
C MET A 201 12.89 19.43 18.80
N PHE A 202 12.25 18.74 19.77
CA PHE A 202 12.02 17.31 19.72
C PHE A 202 11.16 16.90 18.52
N SER A 203 10.11 17.66 18.19
CA SER A 203 9.23 17.38 17.07
C SER A 203 9.98 17.46 15.74
N LEU A 204 10.79 18.50 15.53
CA LEU A 204 11.62 18.65 14.34
C LEU A 204 12.72 17.57 14.26
N ALA A 205 13.42 17.30 15.37
CA ALA A 205 14.45 16.26 15.42
C ALA A 205 13.87 14.87 15.08
N SER A 206 12.70 14.55 15.66
CA SER A 206 11.99 13.30 15.38
C SER A 206 11.55 13.20 13.92
N PHE A 207 11.04 14.27 13.33
CA PHE A 207 10.65 14.30 11.93
C PHE A 207 11.85 14.10 10.99
N LEU A 208 12.99 14.70 11.32
CA LEU A 208 14.25 14.57 10.56
C LEU A 208 15.03 13.28 10.89
N ASN A 209 14.49 12.43 11.78
CA ASN A 209 15.14 11.22 12.26
C ASN A 209 16.54 11.47 12.86
N LEU A 210 16.69 12.59 13.57
CA LEU A 210 17.91 12.93 14.30
C LEU A 210 17.86 12.31 15.72
N GLU A 211 19.00 12.27 16.41
CA GLU A 211 19.03 11.85 17.80
C GLU A 211 18.18 12.77 18.68
N LYS A 212 17.48 12.17 19.66
CA LYS A 212 16.47 12.86 20.49
C LYS A 212 17.02 14.05 21.29
N ASN A 213 18.33 14.08 21.57
CA ASN A 213 19.00 15.13 22.34
C ASN A 213 19.80 16.11 21.49
N THR A 214 19.56 16.13 20.17
CA THR A 214 20.23 17.07 19.27
C THR A 214 19.74 18.49 19.54
N GLU A 215 20.65 19.38 19.92
CA GLU A 215 20.35 20.82 20.01
C GLU A 215 20.29 21.42 18.61
N ILE A 216 19.13 21.94 18.26
CA ILE A 216 18.89 22.57 16.96
C ILE A 216 18.71 24.06 17.19
N ARG A 217 19.57 24.87 16.57
CA ARG A 217 19.40 26.33 16.52
C ARG A 217 19.14 26.72 15.06
N LEU A 218 17.98 27.33 14.85
CA LEU A 218 17.57 27.77 13.53
C LEU A 218 18.13 29.16 13.21
N LEU A 219 18.53 29.32 11.96
CA LEU A 219 18.77 30.63 11.35
C LEU A 219 17.57 30.93 10.46
N LEU A 220 16.88 32.03 10.75
CA LEU A 220 15.72 32.44 9.95
C LEU A 220 16.17 32.89 8.57
N PRO A 221 15.47 32.46 7.50
CA PRO A 221 15.74 32.93 6.15
C PRO A 221 15.40 34.42 6.03
N SER A 222 16.04 35.09 5.09
CA SER A 222 15.66 36.45 4.69
C SER A 222 14.21 36.47 4.21
N ARG A 223 13.54 37.60 4.41
CA ARG A 223 12.12 37.76 4.02
C ARG A 223 11.93 37.37 2.55
N PRO A 224 11.04 36.40 2.23
CA PRO A 224 10.77 36.03 0.84
C PRO A 224 10.13 37.24 0.10
N GLY A 225 10.41 37.34 -1.21
CA GLY A 225 9.73 38.32 -2.06
C GLY A 225 8.23 38.08 -2.12
N GLU A 226 7.49 39.09 -2.51
CA GLU A 226 6.05 38.95 -2.71
C GLU A 226 5.79 37.98 -3.86
N LEU A 227 5.09 36.89 -3.55
CA LEU A 227 4.67 35.90 -4.51
C LEU A 227 3.17 36.12 -4.82
N ASN A 228 2.87 36.64 -6.01
CA ASN A 228 1.50 36.78 -6.49
C ASN A 228 1.18 35.62 -7.44
N ILE A 229 0.28 34.74 -7.02
CA ILE A 229 -0.15 33.58 -7.82
C ILE A 229 -1.57 33.87 -8.35
N PRO A 230 -1.74 34.06 -9.68
CA PRO A 230 -3.06 34.22 -10.28
C PRO A 230 -3.91 32.96 -10.06
N VAL A 231 -5.19 33.12 -9.73
CA VAL A 231 -6.10 31.99 -9.46
C VAL A 231 -6.22 31.04 -10.64
N ASP A 232 -6.27 31.57 -11.86
CA ASP A 232 -6.39 30.75 -13.09
C ASP A 232 -5.15 29.87 -13.30
N ALA A 233 -3.95 30.44 -13.09
CA ALA A 233 -2.71 29.67 -13.16
C ALA A 233 -2.64 28.58 -12.08
N ALA A 234 -3.11 28.86 -10.87
CA ALA A 234 -3.18 27.89 -9.80
C ALA A 234 -4.16 26.74 -10.12
N LEU A 235 -5.33 27.06 -10.69
CA LEU A 235 -6.32 26.07 -11.10
C LEU A 235 -5.80 25.17 -12.23
N ASP A 236 -5.13 25.72 -13.23
CA ASP A 236 -4.59 24.96 -14.33
C ASP A 236 -3.41 24.07 -13.87
N ALA A 237 -2.57 24.58 -12.99
CA ALA A 237 -1.52 23.78 -12.34
C ALA A 237 -2.12 22.65 -11.48
N ALA A 238 -3.18 22.92 -10.72
CA ALA A 238 -3.87 21.90 -9.94
C ALA A 238 -4.49 20.80 -10.83
N ARG A 239 -5.18 21.18 -11.90
CA ARG A 239 -5.76 20.22 -12.88
C ARG A 239 -4.70 19.34 -13.52
N SER A 240 -3.54 19.92 -13.83
CA SER A 240 -2.47 19.18 -14.50
C SER A 240 -1.64 18.31 -13.54
N ASN A 241 -1.47 18.70 -12.27
CA ASN A 241 -0.51 18.06 -11.36
C ASN A 241 -1.18 17.30 -10.20
N ASN A 242 -2.42 17.62 -9.83
CA ASN A 242 -3.07 16.94 -8.71
C ASN A 242 -3.47 15.51 -9.08
N PRO A 243 -2.98 14.49 -8.37
CA PRO A 243 -3.28 13.08 -8.63
C PRO A 243 -4.77 12.73 -8.46
N ASN A 244 -5.52 13.51 -7.68
CA ASN A 244 -6.94 13.26 -7.43
C ASN A 244 -7.79 13.36 -8.71
N PHE A 245 -7.46 14.25 -9.65
CA PHE A 245 -8.16 14.32 -10.94
C PHE A 245 -7.99 13.05 -11.78
N LEU A 246 -6.79 12.46 -11.76
CA LEU A 246 -6.56 11.16 -12.39
C LEU A 246 -7.28 10.03 -11.65
N GLY A 247 -7.35 10.13 -10.31
CA GLY A 247 -8.12 9.20 -9.48
C GLY A 247 -9.59 9.18 -9.87
N LEU A 248 -10.25 10.32 -9.93
CA LEU A 248 -11.66 10.43 -10.35
C LEU A 248 -11.89 9.83 -11.73
N ARG A 249 -11.00 10.09 -12.69
CA ARG A 249 -11.09 9.51 -14.04
C ARG A 249 -10.90 7.98 -14.02
N GLN A 250 -10.00 7.48 -13.18
CA GLN A 250 -9.81 6.05 -12.96
C GLN A 250 -11.09 5.43 -12.38
N ASP A 251 -11.69 6.05 -11.36
CA ASP A 251 -12.89 5.56 -10.69
C ASP A 251 -14.08 5.45 -11.67
N ILE A 252 -14.24 6.43 -12.57
CA ILE A 252 -15.25 6.39 -13.64
C ILE A 252 -15.02 5.17 -14.54
N LEU A 253 -13.78 4.96 -15.01
CA LEU A 253 -13.48 3.81 -15.87
C LEU A 253 -13.63 2.47 -15.12
N GLU A 254 -13.35 2.44 -13.85
CA GLU A 254 -13.57 1.25 -13.02
C GLU A 254 -15.06 0.96 -12.80
N ALA A 255 -15.87 2.00 -12.62
CA ALA A 255 -17.32 1.87 -12.58
C ALA A 255 -17.91 1.38 -13.91
N GLU A 256 -17.47 1.94 -15.03
CA GLU A 256 -17.84 1.48 -16.38
C GLU A 256 -17.43 0.02 -16.61
N ARG A 257 -16.21 -0.36 -16.19
CA ARG A 257 -15.73 -1.75 -16.22
C ARG A 257 -16.65 -2.66 -15.44
N ASN A 258 -17.05 -2.26 -14.24
CA ASN A 258 -17.91 -3.07 -13.38
C ASN A 258 -19.31 -3.25 -13.97
N VAL A 259 -19.86 -2.22 -14.58
CA VAL A 259 -21.12 -2.29 -15.33
C VAL A 259 -21.01 -3.25 -16.52
N ASP A 260 -19.94 -3.14 -17.33
CA ASP A 260 -19.71 -4.04 -18.46
C ASP A 260 -19.53 -5.49 -18.01
N LYS A 261 -18.77 -5.70 -16.92
CA LYS A 261 -18.56 -7.00 -16.30
C LYS A 261 -19.88 -7.61 -15.85
N THR A 262 -20.66 -6.93 -15.02
CA THR A 262 -21.94 -7.42 -14.50
C THR A 262 -22.92 -7.70 -15.62
N LYS A 263 -23.00 -6.82 -16.62
CA LYS A 263 -23.87 -7.00 -17.81
C LYS A 263 -23.51 -8.24 -18.62
N LYS A 264 -22.24 -8.61 -18.70
CA LYS A 264 -21.79 -9.80 -19.45
C LYS A 264 -21.91 -11.07 -18.62
N GLU A 265 -21.62 -11.00 -17.32
CA GLU A 265 -21.75 -12.14 -16.42
C GLU A 265 -23.20 -12.54 -16.11
N SER A 266 -24.14 -11.59 -16.21
CA SER A 266 -25.59 -11.88 -16.08
C SER A 266 -26.23 -12.52 -17.31
N ARG A 267 -25.49 -12.63 -18.42
CA ARG A 267 -25.94 -13.26 -19.65
C ARG A 267 -25.55 -14.73 -19.71
N PHE A 268 -25.98 -15.39 -20.78
CA PHE A 268 -25.58 -16.76 -21.09
C PHE A 268 -24.04 -16.87 -21.14
N ASN A 269 -23.50 -17.83 -20.38
CA ASN A 269 -22.06 -18.07 -20.35
C ASN A 269 -21.74 -19.29 -21.26
N ALA A 270 -20.92 -19.04 -22.28
CA ALA A 270 -20.43 -20.07 -23.18
C ALA A 270 -18.91 -19.98 -23.28
N SER A 271 -18.23 -21.10 -23.20
CA SER A 271 -16.78 -21.20 -23.41
C SER A 271 -16.45 -22.29 -24.42
N ILE A 272 -15.42 -22.04 -25.22
CA ILE A 272 -14.82 -23.03 -26.11
C ILE A 272 -13.47 -23.38 -25.55
N ASN A 273 -13.21 -24.70 -25.41
CA ASN A 273 -11.91 -25.25 -25.06
C ASN A 273 -11.51 -26.20 -26.18
N ALA A 274 -10.45 -25.89 -26.88
CA ALA A 274 -9.90 -26.72 -27.92
C ALA A 274 -8.48 -27.13 -27.49
N SER A 275 -8.17 -28.42 -27.58
CA SER A 275 -6.81 -28.91 -27.28
C SER A 275 -6.44 -30.07 -28.18
N VAL A 276 -5.15 -30.14 -28.47
CA VAL A 276 -4.50 -31.24 -29.18
C VAL A 276 -3.30 -31.70 -28.38
N GLY A 277 -3.21 -32.97 -28.12
CA GLY A 277 -2.12 -33.56 -27.34
C GLY A 277 -1.93 -35.06 -27.62
N PHE A 278 -0.80 -35.55 -27.20
CA PHE A 278 -0.47 -37.00 -27.25
C PHE A 278 -0.53 -37.56 -25.83
N ASN A 279 -1.17 -38.71 -25.71
CA ASN A 279 -1.33 -39.42 -24.43
C ASN A 279 -0.65 -40.77 -24.54
N GLN A 280 0.11 -41.16 -23.54
CA GLN A 280 0.72 -42.47 -23.39
C GLN A 280 0.38 -43.05 -22.02
N VAL A 281 0.01 -44.33 -22.03
CA VAL A 281 -0.29 -45.10 -20.82
C VAL A 281 0.56 -46.37 -20.85
N ALA A 282 1.25 -46.64 -19.76
CA ALA A 282 2.00 -47.86 -19.56
C ALA A 282 1.53 -48.55 -18.28
N GLU A 283 1.20 -49.81 -18.35
CA GLU A 283 0.84 -50.66 -17.20
C GLU A 283 1.95 -51.68 -16.92
N LYS A 284 2.18 -51.96 -15.64
CA LYS A 284 3.10 -52.99 -15.18
C LYS A 284 2.48 -53.77 -14.03
#